data_1600fe904543392b76818344fb373ba1
#
_entry.id   1600fe904543392b76818344fb373ba1
#
_cell.length_a   1.000
_cell.length_b   1.000
_cell.length_c   1.000
_cell.angle_alpha   90.00
_cell.angle_beta   90.00
_cell.angle_gamma   90.00
#
_symmetry.space_group_name_H-M   'P 1'
#
loop_
_entity.id
_entity.type
_entity.pdbx_description
1 polymer ?
#
loop_
_entity_poly.entity_id
_entity_poly.type
_entity_poly.pdbx_seq_one_letter_code
_entity_poly.pdbx_strand_id
1 'polypeptide(L)'
;MAKILITGGTGCIGAVTVYKLISEYGDQVEQILIASRSGSAEQLEIWLGDTLQAHVNAGKIAFAKVDIGDNHSLRQTLRDFAPTHLIHLGALQSPDCQAYPERGVAINLTGTMNLFEMVSELSNPLERFVFASSGAVYGKRAMYPEATVSETAQLAPPNLYGVWKVAGEHLAALFHEQTGTSTVSLRLNTTFGPGRDQGTTSAPTKVMKSLAIGANEGKKIPFLMPYKGRENYHYVEDVGAHFAGVCMLPFEGCQAFNIKGKTIDVADFLDAVKQVAVEMGVEEYLETGIDPEATPNLFICDLDDSAIEAQFSGLPRTEIKNGIRKTMKCFQQMAESGKVVV
;
A
#
# COMPACT_ATOMS: atom_id res chain seq x y z
N MET A 1 15.33 19.83 -5.60
CA MET A 1 13.94 19.41 -5.30
C MET A 1 13.68 18.08 -5.99
N ALA A 2 12.87 17.20 -5.38
CA ALA A 2 12.64 15.84 -5.84
C ALA A 2 11.65 15.79 -7.02
N LYS A 3 12.03 15.10 -8.09
CA LYS A 3 11.15 14.67 -9.17
C LYS A 3 10.82 13.20 -8.94
N ILE A 4 9.58 12.91 -8.56
CA ILE A 4 9.18 11.60 -8.07
C ILE A 4 8.31 10.88 -9.11
N LEU A 5 8.74 9.72 -9.58
CA LEU A 5 7.91 8.85 -10.40
C LEU A 5 7.28 7.77 -9.52
N ILE A 6 5.95 7.59 -9.62
CA ILE A 6 5.21 6.58 -8.86
C ILE A 6 4.51 5.63 -9.83
N THR A 7 4.99 4.40 -9.95
CA THR A 7 4.29 3.37 -10.72
C THR A 7 3.14 2.81 -9.90
N GLY A 8 1.98 2.63 -10.49
CA GLY A 8 0.76 2.23 -9.76
C GLY A 8 0.20 3.32 -8.86
N GLY A 9 0.57 4.58 -9.11
CA GLY A 9 0.20 5.72 -8.27
C GLY A 9 -1.30 6.08 -8.27
N THR A 10 -2.10 5.54 -9.19
CA THR A 10 -3.58 5.67 -9.18
C THR A 10 -4.27 4.63 -8.30
N GLY A 11 -3.53 3.66 -7.73
CA GLY A 11 -4.08 2.70 -6.78
C GLY A 11 -4.21 3.30 -5.38
N CYS A 12 -4.87 2.56 -4.46
CA CYS A 12 -5.12 3.00 -3.09
C CYS A 12 -3.85 3.51 -2.37
N ILE A 13 -2.78 2.72 -2.32
CA ILE A 13 -1.53 3.11 -1.64
C ILE A 13 -0.85 4.26 -2.39
N GLY A 14 -0.86 4.24 -3.73
CA GLY A 14 -0.27 5.30 -4.54
C GLY A 14 -0.94 6.65 -4.30
N ALA A 15 -2.26 6.68 -4.29
CA ALA A 15 -3.03 7.91 -4.07
C ALA A 15 -2.75 8.54 -2.71
N VAL A 16 -2.75 7.75 -1.64
CA VAL A 16 -2.44 8.26 -0.30
C VAL A 16 -0.96 8.65 -0.16
N THR A 17 -0.05 7.97 -0.87
CA THR A 17 1.37 8.36 -0.93
C THR A 17 1.53 9.72 -1.60
N VAL A 18 0.85 9.96 -2.73
CA VAL A 18 0.83 11.29 -3.40
C VAL A 18 0.31 12.36 -2.45
N TYR A 19 -0.81 12.10 -1.76
CA TYR A 19 -1.35 13.02 -0.75
C TYR A 19 -0.30 13.37 0.33
N LYS A 20 0.39 12.36 0.90
CA LYS A 20 1.42 12.56 1.92
C LYS A 20 2.65 13.32 1.39
N LEU A 21 3.09 13.02 0.17
CA LEU A 21 4.18 13.77 -0.46
C LEU A 21 3.83 15.25 -0.64
N ILE A 22 2.60 15.57 -1.01
CA ILE A 22 2.16 16.97 -1.16
C ILE A 22 1.98 17.64 0.20
N SER A 23 1.33 16.99 1.15
CA SER A 23 0.96 17.62 2.44
C SER A 23 2.13 17.73 3.41
N GLU A 24 3.09 16.78 3.41
CA GLU A 24 4.19 16.72 4.38
C GLU A 24 5.53 17.16 3.79
N TYR A 25 5.74 16.99 2.48
CA TYR A 25 7.02 17.26 1.80
C TYR A 25 6.86 18.22 0.59
N GLY A 26 5.74 18.91 0.47
CA GLY A 26 5.42 19.73 -0.69
C GLY A 26 6.51 20.72 -1.10
N ASP A 27 7.21 21.34 -0.14
CA ASP A 27 8.28 22.30 -0.40
C ASP A 27 9.56 21.62 -0.96
N GLN A 28 9.75 20.34 -0.73
CA GLN A 28 10.91 19.56 -1.20
C GLN A 28 10.64 18.85 -2.53
N VAL A 29 9.36 18.65 -2.88
CA VAL A 29 8.93 18.00 -4.10
C VAL A 29 8.79 19.02 -5.22
N GLU A 30 9.45 18.81 -6.35
CA GLU A 30 9.27 19.61 -7.56
C GLU A 30 8.02 19.14 -8.31
N GLN A 31 7.98 17.86 -8.66
CA GLN A 31 6.91 17.27 -9.45
C GLN A 31 6.73 15.78 -9.12
N ILE A 32 5.49 15.32 -9.15
CA ILE A 32 5.12 13.90 -9.05
C ILE A 32 4.53 13.45 -10.39
N LEU A 33 5.14 12.44 -11.03
CA LEU A 33 4.58 11.76 -12.19
C LEU A 33 3.94 10.44 -11.77
N ILE A 34 2.64 10.32 -11.97
CA ILE A 34 1.85 9.14 -11.66
C ILE A 34 1.77 8.27 -12.92
N ALA A 35 2.51 7.17 -12.94
CA ALA A 35 2.51 6.21 -14.03
C ALA A 35 1.56 5.03 -13.71
N SER A 36 0.51 4.85 -14.53
CA SER A 36 -0.46 3.78 -14.36
C SER A 36 -1.17 3.41 -15.66
N ARG A 37 -1.77 2.22 -15.70
CA ARG A 37 -2.52 1.74 -16.87
C ARG A 37 -3.84 2.46 -17.09
N SER A 38 -4.58 2.76 -16.02
CA SER A 38 -5.91 3.35 -16.11
C SER A 38 -5.89 4.86 -16.32
N GLY A 39 -4.92 5.55 -15.75
CA GLY A 39 -4.92 7.01 -15.68
C GLY A 39 -6.07 7.61 -14.85
N SER A 40 -6.85 6.77 -14.11
CA SER A 40 -7.98 7.21 -13.28
C SER A 40 -7.48 8.02 -12.08
N ALA A 41 -8.15 9.11 -11.77
CA ALA A 41 -7.85 9.96 -10.62
C ALA A 41 -8.73 9.69 -9.39
N GLU A 42 -9.71 8.80 -9.49
CA GLU A 42 -10.74 8.55 -8.46
C GLU A 42 -10.16 8.31 -7.06
N GLN A 43 -9.10 7.51 -6.95
CA GLN A 43 -8.46 7.26 -5.67
C GLN A 43 -7.74 8.49 -5.11
N LEU A 44 -7.20 9.35 -5.97
CA LEU A 44 -6.58 10.61 -5.56
C LEU A 44 -7.62 11.61 -5.07
N GLU A 45 -8.82 11.62 -5.65
CA GLU A 45 -9.92 12.49 -5.22
C GLU A 45 -10.38 12.20 -3.79
N ILE A 46 -10.25 10.94 -3.30
CA ILE A 46 -10.54 10.60 -1.91
C ILE A 46 -9.65 11.41 -0.93
N TRP A 47 -8.41 11.67 -1.32
CA TRP A 47 -7.39 12.29 -0.45
C TRP A 47 -7.15 13.77 -0.73
N LEU A 48 -7.15 14.17 -1.98
CA LEU A 48 -6.86 15.53 -2.41
C LEU A 48 -8.13 16.35 -2.68
N GLY A 49 -9.28 15.69 -2.91
CA GLY A 49 -10.54 16.36 -3.17
C GLY A 49 -10.41 17.44 -4.24
N ASP A 50 -10.99 18.60 -3.96
CA ASP A 50 -11.00 19.76 -4.89
C ASP A 50 -9.61 20.35 -5.16
N THR A 51 -8.59 20.03 -4.32
CA THR A 51 -7.23 20.53 -4.50
C THR A 51 -6.45 19.78 -5.59
N LEU A 52 -6.89 18.59 -5.98
CA LEU A 52 -6.22 17.77 -6.99
C LEU A 52 -6.02 18.54 -8.31
N GLN A 53 -7.08 19.16 -8.81
CA GLN A 53 -7.01 19.90 -10.07
C GLN A 53 -6.07 21.11 -9.98
N ALA A 54 -5.98 21.77 -8.84
CA ALA A 54 -5.05 22.87 -8.63
C ALA A 54 -3.58 22.38 -8.71
N HIS A 55 -3.27 21.22 -8.11
CA HIS A 55 -1.94 20.62 -8.19
C HIS A 55 -1.59 20.18 -9.62
N VAL A 56 -2.56 19.66 -10.37
CA VAL A 56 -2.37 19.30 -11.79
C VAL A 56 -2.12 20.55 -12.63
N ASN A 57 -2.92 21.59 -12.48
CA ASN A 57 -2.77 22.84 -13.22
C ASN A 57 -1.46 23.56 -12.91
N ALA A 58 -0.97 23.45 -11.68
CA ALA A 58 0.33 23.98 -11.27
C ALA A 58 1.53 23.13 -11.75
N GLY A 59 1.29 22.01 -12.43
CA GLY A 59 2.33 21.09 -12.88
C GLY A 59 2.99 20.27 -11.73
N LYS A 60 2.44 20.35 -10.51
CA LYS A 60 2.93 19.60 -9.34
C LYS A 60 2.65 18.12 -9.44
N ILE A 61 1.50 17.75 -10.02
CA ILE A 61 1.08 16.38 -10.32
C ILE A 61 0.87 16.24 -11.81
N ALA A 62 1.44 15.20 -12.40
CA ALA A 62 1.21 14.82 -13.78
C ALA A 62 0.88 13.32 -13.88
N PHE A 63 0.20 12.93 -14.96
CA PHE A 63 -0.20 11.55 -15.21
C PHE A 63 0.43 11.04 -16.50
N ALA A 64 0.93 9.80 -16.47
CA ALA A 64 1.36 9.07 -17.65
C ALA A 64 0.60 7.73 -17.72
N LYS A 65 0.02 7.45 -18.87
CA LYS A 65 -0.60 6.15 -19.14
C LYS A 65 0.48 5.16 -19.55
N VAL A 66 0.92 4.33 -18.61
CA VAL A 66 2.02 3.38 -18.78
C VAL A 66 1.66 2.03 -18.21
N ASP A 67 1.89 0.97 -18.96
CA ASP A 67 1.91 -0.41 -18.45
C ASP A 67 3.36 -0.79 -18.13
N ILE A 68 3.61 -1.35 -16.94
CA ILE A 68 4.93 -1.85 -16.55
C ILE A 68 5.43 -2.96 -17.46
N GLY A 69 4.52 -3.72 -18.09
CA GLY A 69 4.85 -4.71 -19.10
C GLY A 69 5.22 -4.12 -20.47
N ASP A 70 4.97 -2.84 -20.71
CA ASP A 70 5.35 -2.15 -21.96
C ASP A 70 6.67 -1.41 -21.78
N ASN A 71 7.76 -2.11 -22.09
CA ASN A 71 9.12 -1.61 -21.95
C ASN A 71 9.38 -0.33 -22.78
N HIS A 72 8.76 -0.18 -23.93
CA HIS A 72 9.00 0.99 -24.79
C HIS A 72 8.39 2.25 -24.15
N SER A 73 7.13 2.18 -23.78
CA SER A 73 6.41 3.29 -23.15
C SER A 73 7.03 3.67 -21.79
N LEU A 74 7.42 2.68 -20.98
CA LEU A 74 8.06 2.90 -19.69
C LEU A 74 9.43 3.58 -19.84
N ARG A 75 10.28 3.09 -20.75
CA ARG A 75 11.60 3.67 -21.03
C ARG A 75 11.50 5.12 -21.52
N GLN A 76 10.56 5.41 -22.42
CA GLN A 76 10.33 6.77 -22.90
C GLN A 76 9.89 7.69 -21.75
N THR A 77 8.95 7.24 -20.93
CA THR A 77 8.46 8.00 -19.76
C THR A 77 9.59 8.32 -18.78
N LEU A 78 10.46 7.34 -18.48
CA LEU A 78 11.61 7.54 -17.61
C LEU A 78 12.60 8.57 -18.15
N ARG A 79 12.91 8.51 -19.46
CA ARG A 79 13.83 9.47 -20.12
C ARG A 79 13.26 10.88 -20.14
N ASP A 80 11.98 11.03 -20.49
CA ASP A 80 11.34 12.34 -20.61
C ASP A 80 11.16 13.02 -19.25
N PHE A 81 10.78 12.23 -18.23
CA PHE A 81 10.57 12.75 -16.90
C PHE A 81 11.88 12.94 -16.12
N ALA A 82 12.88 12.10 -16.33
CA ALA A 82 14.16 12.10 -15.62
C ALA A 82 13.98 12.18 -14.09
N PRO A 83 13.39 11.16 -13.44
CA PRO A 83 13.12 11.18 -12.00
C PRO A 83 14.41 11.21 -11.19
N THR A 84 14.37 11.85 -10.01
CA THR A 84 15.40 11.70 -8.96
C THR A 84 15.00 10.62 -7.94
N HIS A 85 13.71 10.38 -7.78
CA HIS A 85 13.14 9.40 -6.84
C HIS A 85 12.10 8.54 -7.56
N LEU A 86 12.04 7.25 -7.21
CA LEU A 86 11.06 6.33 -7.77
C LEU A 86 10.40 5.50 -6.67
N ILE A 87 9.06 5.47 -6.68
CA ILE A 87 8.26 4.60 -5.81
C ILE A 87 7.56 3.56 -6.69
N HIS A 88 7.93 2.29 -6.54
CA HIS A 88 7.39 1.19 -7.34
C HIS A 88 6.29 0.44 -6.58
N LEU A 89 5.02 0.78 -6.88
CA LEU A 89 3.82 0.15 -6.33
C LEU A 89 3.10 -0.75 -7.35
N GLY A 90 3.43 -0.63 -8.63
CA GLY A 90 2.77 -1.34 -9.71
C GLY A 90 2.99 -2.85 -9.63
N ALA A 91 1.95 -3.60 -9.27
CA ALA A 91 1.99 -5.06 -9.18
C ALA A 91 0.59 -5.67 -9.30
N LEU A 92 0.50 -6.93 -9.71
CA LEU A 92 -0.67 -7.77 -9.49
C LEU A 92 -0.71 -8.27 -8.05
N GLN A 93 -1.90 -8.34 -7.47
CA GLN A 93 -2.11 -8.84 -6.11
C GLN A 93 -2.10 -10.37 -6.04
N SER A 94 -2.01 -10.92 -4.83
CA SER A 94 -1.90 -12.35 -4.58
C SER A 94 -2.98 -13.20 -5.27
N PRO A 95 -4.30 -12.89 -5.22
CA PRO A 95 -5.30 -13.71 -5.89
C PRO A 95 -5.10 -13.80 -7.40
N ASP A 96 -4.79 -12.68 -8.05
CA ASP A 96 -4.57 -12.63 -9.51
C ASP A 96 -3.28 -13.36 -9.92
N CYS A 97 -2.25 -13.30 -9.07
CA CYS A 97 -1.01 -14.02 -9.30
C CYS A 97 -1.19 -15.53 -9.30
N GLN A 98 -2.10 -16.04 -8.48
CA GLN A 98 -2.44 -17.48 -8.45
C GLN A 98 -3.33 -17.87 -9.61
N ALA A 99 -4.31 -17.03 -9.96
CA ALA A 99 -5.24 -17.29 -11.06
C ALA A 99 -4.56 -17.18 -12.44
N TYR A 100 -3.60 -16.27 -12.58
CA TYR A 100 -2.91 -15.94 -13.83
C TYR A 100 -1.39 -15.86 -13.65
N PRO A 101 -0.67 -16.98 -13.40
CA PRO A 101 0.75 -16.99 -13.07
C PRO A 101 1.63 -16.32 -14.13
N GLU A 102 1.38 -16.54 -15.41
CA GLU A 102 2.13 -15.95 -16.53
C GLU A 102 2.05 -14.42 -16.52
N ARG A 103 0.85 -13.90 -16.27
CA ARG A 103 0.65 -12.45 -16.16
C ARG A 103 1.33 -11.89 -14.90
N GLY A 104 1.31 -12.66 -13.82
CA GLY A 104 2.03 -12.33 -12.60
C GLY A 104 3.55 -12.24 -12.81
N VAL A 105 4.15 -13.22 -13.49
CA VAL A 105 5.57 -13.19 -13.88
C VAL A 105 5.87 -11.97 -14.73
N ALA A 106 5.07 -11.72 -15.76
CA ALA A 106 5.30 -10.60 -16.67
C ALA A 106 5.31 -9.23 -15.97
N ILE A 107 4.40 -9.02 -14.99
CA ILE A 107 4.26 -7.75 -14.30
C ILE A 107 5.17 -7.69 -13.07
N ASN A 108 5.05 -8.65 -12.14
CA ASN A 108 5.70 -8.54 -10.83
C ASN A 108 7.19 -8.89 -10.85
N LEU A 109 7.63 -9.75 -11.77
CA LEU A 109 9.03 -10.14 -11.88
C LEU A 109 9.70 -9.45 -13.06
N THR A 110 9.30 -9.77 -14.30
CA THR A 110 9.96 -9.24 -15.51
C THR A 110 9.82 -7.72 -15.60
N GLY A 111 8.63 -7.17 -15.35
CA GLY A 111 8.40 -5.72 -15.37
C GLY A 111 9.23 -5.00 -14.30
N THR A 112 9.34 -5.56 -13.09
CA THR A 112 10.18 -5.01 -12.02
C THR A 112 11.68 -5.07 -12.39
N MET A 113 12.14 -6.20 -12.93
CA MET A 113 13.52 -6.35 -13.41
C MET A 113 13.86 -5.33 -14.50
N ASN A 114 13.00 -5.22 -15.51
CA ASN A 114 13.18 -4.26 -16.60
C ASN A 114 13.17 -2.80 -16.10
N LEU A 115 12.36 -2.50 -15.07
CA LEU A 115 12.35 -1.17 -14.45
C LEU A 115 13.71 -0.86 -13.82
N PHE A 116 14.31 -1.79 -13.06
CA PHE A 116 15.65 -1.61 -12.50
C PHE A 116 16.72 -1.41 -13.59
N GLU A 117 16.66 -2.19 -14.66
CA GLU A 117 17.56 -2.02 -15.84
C GLU A 117 17.42 -0.62 -16.45
N MET A 118 16.18 -0.20 -16.73
CA MET A 118 15.91 1.11 -17.33
C MET A 118 16.36 2.29 -16.47
N VAL A 119 16.18 2.21 -15.14
CA VAL A 119 16.61 3.30 -14.25
C VAL A 119 18.12 3.33 -14.04
N SER A 120 18.82 2.20 -14.22
CA SER A 120 20.29 2.16 -14.21
C SER A 120 20.90 2.84 -15.43
N GLU A 121 20.17 2.96 -16.55
CA GLU A 121 20.57 3.62 -17.78
C GLU A 121 20.31 5.13 -17.80
N LEU A 122 19.68 5.70 -16.77
CA LEU A 122 19.38 7.12 -16.70
C LEU A 122 20.68 7.94 -16.63
N SER A 123 20.74 9.05 -17.36
CA SER A 123 21.90 9.95 -17.37
C SER A 123 22.18 10.55 -15.98
N ASN A 124 21.14 10.77 -15.21
CA ASN A 124 21.23 11.17 -13.81
C ASN A 124 20.74 10.00 -12.94
N PRO A 125 21.61 9.37 -12.15
CA PRO A 125 21.21 8.29 -11.25
C PRO A 125 20.11 8.73 -10.29
N LEU A 126 19.25 7.75 -9.90
CA LEU A 126 18.27 8.00 -8.84
C LEU A 126 18.99 8.25 -7.50
N GLU A 127 18.44 9.15 -6.70
CA GLU A 127 18.83 9.34 -5.30
C GLU A 127 18.15 8.28 -4.40
N ARG A 128 16.92 7.89 -4.75
CA ARG A 128 16.13 6.92 -3.97
C ARG A 128 15.25 6.04 -4.86
N PHE A 129 15.26 4.74 -4.57
CA PHE A 129 14.28 3.78 -5.08
C PHE A 129 13.52 3.14 -3.92
N VAL A 130 12.17 3.22 -3.93
CA VAL A 130 11.32 2.61 -2.93
C VAL A 130 10.49 1.51 -3.57
N PHE A 131 10.58 0.29 -3.02
CA PHE A 131 9.87 -0.89 -3.51
C PHE A 131 8.76 -1.32 -2.56
N ALA A 132 7.56 -1.53 -3.08
CA ALA A 132 6.47 -2.13 -2.32
C ALA A 132 6.66 -3.65 -2.25
N SER A 133 7.26 -4.11 -1.15
CA SER A 133 7.31 -5.52 -0.78
C SER A 133 6.07 -5.93 0.02
N SER A 134 6.11 -7.08 0.68
CA SER A 134 4.96 -7.64 1.40
C SER A 134 5.42 -8.58 2.52
N GLY A 135 4.63 -8.72 3.57
CA GLY A 135 4.78 -9.80 4.55
C GLY A 135 4.65 -11.21 3.96
N ALA A 136 4.14 -11.33 2.72
CA ALA A 136 4.11 -12.58 1.97
C ALA A 136 5.50 -13.16 1.62
N VAL A 137 6.57 -12.42 1.86
CA VAL A 137 7.96 -12.92 1.74
C VAL A 137 8.32 -13.92 2.83
N TYR A 138 7.63 -13.88 3.97
CA TYR A 138 7.85 -14.80 5.07
C TYR A 138 7.12 -16.13 4.88
N GLY A 139 7.55 -17.14 5.63
CA GLY A 139 6.93 -18.45 5.69
C GLY A 139 5.80 -18.55 6.71
N LYS A 140 5.40 -19.79 7.01
CA LYS A 140 4.41 -20.06 8.06
C LYS A 140 4.92 -19.63 9.43
N ARG A 141 4.03 -19.11 10.29
CA ARG A 141 4.38 -18.64 11.64
C ARG A 141 5.20 -19.66 12.45
N ALA A 142 4.89 -20.94 12.32
CA ALA A 142 5.59 -22.01 13.04
C ALA A 142 7.08 -22.18 12.65
N MET A 143 7.55 -21.55 11.58
CA MET A 143 8.97 -21.55 11.19
C MET A 143 9.83 -20.61 12.05
N TYR A 144 9.20 -19.71 12.80
CA TYR A 144 9.89 -18.68 13.57
C TYR A 144 9.60 -18.88 15.06
N PRO A 145 10.64 -19.25 15.85
CA PRO A 145 10.48 -19.49 17.28
C PRO A 145 10.31 -18.21 18.11
N GLU A 146 10.74 -17.07 17.58
CA GLU A 146 10.67 -15.77 18.26
C GLU A 146 9.22 -15.29 18.38
N ALA A 147 8.93 -14.44 19.37
CA ALA A 147 7.61 -13.84 19.58
C ALA A 147 7.20 -12.93 18.42
N THR A 148 8.17 -12.25 17.81
CA THR A 148 8.01 -11.41 16.62
C THR A 148 9.01 -11.79 15.54
N VAL A 149 8.71 -11.47 14.30
CA VAL A 149 9.53 -11.82 13.13
C VAL A 149 10.17 -10.55 12.57
N SER A 150 11.50 -10.49 12.70
CA SER A 150 12.29 -9.37 12.20
C SER A 150 12.55 -9.45 10.70
N GLU A 151 13.07 -8.36 10.14
CA GLU A 151 13.44 -8.27 8.72
C GLU A 151 14.55 -9.27 8.33
N THR A 152 15.37 -9.69 9.28
CA THR A 152 16.48 -10.62 9.06
C THR A 152 16.08 -12.09 9.14
N ALA A 153 14.82 -12.39 9.48
CA ALA A 153 14.30 -13.74 9.52
C ALA A 153 14.31 -14.40 8.13
N GLN A 154 14.41 -15.72 8.12
CA GLN A 154 14.43 -16.49 6.88
C GLN A 154 13.19 -16.20 6.02
N LEU A 155 13.40 -15.88 4.74
CA LEU A 155 12.33 -15.71 3.76
C LEU A 155 11.92 -17.10 3.24
N ALA A 156 10.62 -17.39 3.25
CA ALA A 156 10.05 -18.66 2.82
C ALA A 156 8.63 -18.48 2.27
N PRO A 157 8.47 -17.72 1.17
CA PRO A 157 7.17 -17.31 0.65
C PRO A 157 6.25 -18.50 0.34
N PRO A 158 4.99 -18.49 0.80
CA PRO A 158 4.07 -19.62 0.64
C PRO A 158 3.34 -19.62 -0.72
N ASN A 159 3.52 -18.59 -1.53
CA ASN A 159 2.83 -18.43 -2.82
C ASN A 159 3.67 -17.65 -3.84
N LEU A 160 3.25 -17.67 -5.10
CA LEU A 160 3.95 -17.02 -6.22
C LEU A 160 4.16 -15.51 -6.01
N TYR A 161 3.16 -14.83 -5.48
CA TYR A 161 3.24 -13.40 -5.18
C TYR A 161 4.41 -13.10 -4.22
N GLY A 162 4.50 -13.85 -3.14
CA GLY A 162 5.61 -13.72 -2.18
C GLY A 162 6.97 -14.03 -2.81
N VAL A 163 7.05 -15.07 -3.66
CA VAL A 163 8.29 -15.39 -4.40
C VAL A 163 8.75 -14.21 -5.24
N TRP A 164 7.84 -13.54 -5.96
CA TRP A 164 8.21 -12.39 -6.78
C TRP A 164 8.55 -11.15 -5.95
N LYS A 165 7.93 -11.00 -4.75
CA LYS A 165 8.32 -9.93 -3.82
C LYS A 165 9.72 -10.16 -3.25
N VAL A 166 10.10 -11.38 -2.91
CA VAL A 166 11.49 -11.75 -2.54
C VAL A 166 12.45 -11.43 -3.68
N ALA A 167 12.11 -11.83 -4.91
CA ALA A 167 12.94 -11.50 -6.07
C ALA A 167 13.10 -9.98 -6.25
N GLY A 168 12.04 -9.19 -6.06
CA GLY A 168 12.09 -7.73 -6.13
C GLY A 168 13.00 -7.11 -5.07
N GLU A 169 13.02 -7.61 -3.83
CA GLU A 169 13.94 -7.17 -2.78
C GLU A 169 15.41 -7.47 -3.16
N HIS A 170 15.68 -8.65 -3.71
CA HIS A 170 17.03 -8.99 -4.18
C HIS A 170 17.46 -8.17 -5.40
N LEU A 171 16.56 -7.90 -6.33
CA LEU A 171 16.82 -6.99 -7.45
C LEU A 171 17.14 -5.57 -6.97
N ALA A 172 16.46 -5.08 -5.92
CA ALA A 172 16.76 -3.79 -5.30
C ALA A 172 18.16 -3.76 -4.67
N ALA A 173 18.58 -4.87 -4.04
CA ALA A 173 19.92 -4.98 -3.48
C ALA A 173 21.00 -4.99 -4.58
N LEU A 174 20.82 -5.77 -5.63
CA LEU A 174 21.74 -5.78 -6.78
C LEU A 174 21.81 -4.41 -7.47
N PHE A 175 20.68 -3.72 -7.61
CA PHE A 175 20.64 -2.37 -8.18
C PHE A 175 21.43 -1.37 -7.32
N HIS A 176 21.28 -1.45 -5.98
CA HIS A 176 22.08 -0.64 -5.06
C HIS A 176 23.59 -0.91 -5.23
N GLU A 177 23.99 -2.18 -5.23
CA GLU A 177 25.40 -2.58 -5.40
C GLU A 177 26.00 -2.07 -6.71
N GLN A 178 25.23 -2.07 -7.78
CA GLN A 178 25.68 -1.65 -9.12
C GLN A 178 25.73 -0.13 -9.32
N THR A 179 24.81 0.61 -8.68
CA THR A 179 24.61 2.04 -8.98
C THR A 179 24.90 2.97 -7.80
N GLY A 180 24.98 2.45 -6.58
CA GLY A 180 25.06 3.26 -5.36
C GLY A 180 23.72 3.92 -4.97
N THR A 181 22.66 3.77 -5.77
CA THR A 181 21.34 4.32 -5.45
C THR A 181 20.80 3.75 -4.15
N SER A 182 20.37 4.59 -3.22
CA SER A 182 19.75 4.11 -1.98
C SER A 182 18.40 3.46 -2.23
N THR A 183 18.19 2.23 -1.74
CA THR A 183 16.97 1.45 -1.96
C THR A 183 16.29 1.06 -0.65
N VAL A 184 14.97 1.24 -0.58
CA VAL A 184 14.15 0.84 0.57
C VAL A 184 13.01 -0.05 0.09
N SER A 185 12.91 -1.26 0.65
CA SER A 185 11.78 -2.15 0.42
C SER A 185 10.86 -2.15 1.64
N LEU A 186 9.56 -1.88 1.46
CA LEU A 186 8.58 -1.88 2.54
C LEU A 186 7.70 -3.14 2.49
N ARG A 187 7.75 -3.94 3.55
CA ARG A 187 6.94 -5.17 3.71
C ARG A 187 5.61 -4.82 4.38
N LEU A 188 4.55 -4.85 3.58
CA LEU A 188 3.18 -4.55 4.02
C LEU A 188 2.42 -5.83 4.35
N ASN A 189 1.47 -5.71 5.29
CA ASN A 189 0.45 -6.73 5.56
C ASN A 189 -0.95 -6.19 5.26
N THR A 190 -1.94 -6.49 6.11
CA THR A 190 -3.33 -6.13 5.91
C THR A 190 -3.55 -4.63 6.08
N THR A 191 -3.66 -3.93 4.98
CA THR A 191 -3.98 -2.51 4.94
C THR A 191 -5.49 -2.32 4.94
N PHE A 192 -6.00 -1.40 5.76
CA PHE A 192 -7.41 -1.00 5.81
C PHE A 192 -7.57 0.52 5.72
N GLY A 193 -8.69 0.97 5.22
CA GLY A 193 -9.02 2.39 5.11
C GLY A 193 -9.60 2.78 3.75
N PRO A 194 -9.91 4.08 3.53
CA PRO A 194 -10.53 4.54 2.30
C PRO A 194 -9.72 4.18 1.05
N GLY A 195 -10.41 3.71 0.02
CA GLY A 195 -9.80 3.29 -1.25
C GLY A 195 -9.28 1.86 -1.27
N ARG A 196 -9.25 1.13 -0.15
CA ARG A 196 -8.77 -0.27 -0.08
C ARG A 196 -9.90 -1.26 -0.38
N ASP A 197 -10.34 -1.35 -1.64
CA ASP A 197 -11.52 -2.11 -2.05
C ASP A 197 -11.22 -3.47 -2.70
N GLN A 198 -9.97 -3.78 -3.02
CA GLN A 198 -9.60 -4.98 -3.78
C GLN A 198 -8.70 -5.95 -2.99
N GLY A 199 -8.80 -7.24 -3.34
CA GLY A 199 -8.03 -8.32 -2.73
C GLY A 199 -8.65 -8.84 -1.42
N THR A 200 -8.22 -10.02 -0.97
CA THR A 200 -8.74 -10.68 0.24
C THR A 200 -8.52 -9.81 1.49
N THR A 201 -7.37 -9.14 1.58
CA THR A 201 -7.03 -8.29 2.72
C THR A 201 -7.75 -6.94 2.73
N SER A 202 -8.69 -6.68 1.78
CA SER A 202 -9.58 -5.52 1.83
C SER A 202 -10.83 -5.74 2.72
N ALA A 203 -11.06 -6.96 3.20
CA ALA A 203 -12.23 -7.31 4.00
C ALA A 203 -12.50 -6.36 5.19
N PRO A 204 -11.51 -5.93 5.99
CA PRO A 204 -11.72 -4.96 7.06
C PRO A 204 -12.33 -3.63 6.57
N THR A 205 -11.88 -3.16 5.40
CA THR A 205 -12.42 -1.95 4.77
C THR A 205 -13.85 -2.16 4.32
N LYS A 206 -14.15 -3.33 3.74
CA LYS A 206 -15.50 -3.65 3.25
C LYS A 206 -16.54 -3.74 4.37
N VAL A 207 -16.18 -4.25 5.55
CA VAL A 207 -17.05 -4.19 6.74
C VAL A 207 -17.48 -2.75 7.04
N MET A 208 -16.53 -1.82 7.09
CA MET A 208 -16.80 -0.41 7.39
C MET A 208 -17.58 0.28 6.25
N LYS A 209 -17.26 -0.07 5.02
CA LYS A 209 -17.97 0.44 3.84
C LYS A 209 -19.44 -0.01 3.81
N SER A 210 -19.69 -1.32 4.03
CA SER A 210 -21.06 -1.87 4.09
C SER A 210 -21.88 -1.21 5.19
N LEU A 211 -21.28 -0.97 6.37
CA LEU A 211 -21.95 -0.27 7.47
C LEU A 211 -22.30 1.18 7.08
N ALA A 212 -21.36 1.94 6.51
CA ALA A 212 -21.58 3.33 6.14
C ALA A 212 -22.67 3.49 5.08
N ILE A 213 -22.66 2.62 4.05
CA ILE A 213 -23.69 2.60 3.01
C ILE A 213 -25.04 2.19 3.63
N GLY A 214 -25.05 1.15 4.46
CA GLY A 214 -26.26 0.67 5.14
C GLY A 214 -26.91 1.74 5.99
N ALA A 215 -26.12 2.50 6.77
CA ALA A 215 -26.59 3.61 7.58
C ALA A 215 -27.20 4.74 6.70
N ASN A 216 -26.56 5.06 5.57
CA ASN A 216 -27.07 6.07 4.62
C ASN A 216 -28.38 5.63 3.95
N GLU A 217 -28.55 4.34 3.69
CA GLU A 217 -29.74 3.78 3.02
C GLU A 217 -30.81 3.30 4.03
N GLY A 218 -30.57 3.39 5.34
CA GLY A 218 -31.50 2.93 6.38
C GLY A 218 -31.73 1.41 6.40
N LYS A 219 -30.74 0.60 5.97
CA LYS A 219 -30.81 -0.85 5.92
C LYS A 219 -29.51 -1.52 6.33
N LYS A 220 -29.58 -2.79 6.74
CA LYS A 220 -28.38 -3.60 6.97
C LYS A 220 -27.83 -4.14 5.66
N ILE A 221 -26.51 -4.07 5.50
CA ILE A 221 -25.78 -4.68 4.38
C ILE A 221 -24.77 -5.66 5.00
N PRO A 222 -25.07 -6.99 4.99
CA PRO A 222 -24.24 -7.97 5.64
C PRO A 222 -22.88 -8.12 4.97
N PHE A 223 -21.81 -8.22 5.77
CA PHE A 223 -20.48 -8.58 5.31
C PHE A 223 -19.78 -9.48 6.33
N LEU A 224 -19.33 -10.65 5.89
CA LEU A 224 -18.57 -11.58 6.71
C LEU A 224 -17.08 -11.51 6.37
N MET A 225 -16.23 -11.50 7.40
CA MET A 225 -14.78 -11.61 7.22
C MET A 225 -14.42 -12.99 6.68
N PRO A 226 -13.72 -13.09 5.55
CA PRO A 226 -13.43 -14.38 4.90
C PRO A 226 -12.26 -15.14 5.54
N TYR A 227 -11.66 -14.59 6.57
CA TYR A 227 -10.56 -15.19 7.34
C TYR A 227 -10.71 -14.90 8.83
N LYS A 228 -9.98 -15.67 9.66
CA LYS A 228 -9.98 -15.59 11.12
C LYS A 228 -8.56 -15.63 11.68
N GLY A 229 -8.46 -15.47 13.00
CA GLY A 229 -7.19 -15.50 13.73
C GLY A 229 -6.51 -14.14 13.74
N ARG A 230 -5.20 -14.13 13.93
CA ARG A 230 -4.42 -12.90 14.11
C ARG A 230 -4.04 -12.29 12.77
N GLU A 231 -4.11 -10.98 12.69
CA GLU A 231 -3.72 -10.17 11.53
C GLU A 231 -2.89 -8.98 11.97
N ASN A 232 -1.93 -8.57 11.13
CA ASN A 232 -1.20 -7.32 11.30
C ASN A 232 -1.86 -6.24 10.44
N TYR A 233 -2.46 -5.25 11.09
CA TYR A 233 -3.23 -4.19 10.44
C TYR A 233 -2.42 -2.91 10.30
N HIS A 234 -2.52 -2.30 9.11
CA HIS A 234 -1.98 -0.98 8.81
C HIS A 234 -3.12 -0.05 8.39
N TYR A 235 -3.22 1.12 9.02
CA TYR A 235 -4.13 2.14 8.54
C TYR A 235 -3.55 2.76 7.24
N VAL A 236 -4.37 2.89 6.21
CA VAL A 236 -3.90 3.26 4.87
C VAL A 236 -3.17 4.59 4.79
N GLU A 237 -3.58 5.58 5.62
CA GLU A 237 -2.91 6.88 5.68
C GLU A 237 -1.49 6.77 6.24
N ASP A 238 -1.26 5.89 7.22
CA ASP A 238 0.07 5.59 7.74
C ASP A 238 0.93 4.90 6.68
N VAL A 239 0.35 3.98 5.90
CA VAL A 239 1.06 3.35 4.77
C VAL A 239 1.55 4.40 3.78
N GLY A 240 0.69 5.35 3.39
CA GLY A 240 1.10 6.46 2.54
C GLY A 240 2.22 7.30 3.13
N ALA A 241 2.14 7.60 4.43
CA ALA A 241 3.18 8.34 5.15
C ALA A 241 4.51 7.55 5.22
N HIS A 242 4.47 6.21 5.37
CA HIS A 242 5.67 5.39 5.30
C HIS A 242 6.34 5.47 3.92
N PHE A 243 5.58 5.31 2.82
CA PHE A 243 6.14 5.43 1.48
C PHE A 243 6.69 6.83 1.19
N ALA A 244 5.97 7.87 1.57
CA ALA A 244 6.43 9.26 1.42
C ALA A 244 7.68 9.52 2.28
N GLY A 245 7.66 9.11 3.55
CA GLY A 245 8.76 9.31 4.48
C GLY A 245 10.04 8.60 4.06
N VAL A 246 10.00 7.30 3.74
CA VAL A 246 11.22 6.58 3.31
C VAL A 246 11.72 7.06 1.95
N CYS A 247 10.87 7.68 1.14
CA CYS A 247 11.27 8.34 -0.11
C CYS A 247 12.05 9.62 0.15
N MET A 248 11.63 10.43 1.14
CA MET A 248 12.10 11.80 1.33
C MET A 248 13.08 11.99 2.48
N LEU A 249 13.00 11.15 3.53
CA LEU A 249 13.89 11.26 4.70
C LEU A 249 15.30 10.71 4.40
N PRO A 250 16.35 11.21 5.07
CA PRO A 250 17.72 10.75 4.87
C PRO A 250 17.86 9.25 5.12
N PHE A 251 18.48 8.58 4.17
CA PHE A 251 18.85 7.16 4.25
C PHE A 251 19.90 6.85 3.19
N GLU A 252 20.91 6.09 3.55
CA GLU A 252 21.91 5.56 2.63
C GLU A 252 21.99 4.04 2.77
N GLY A 253 22.13 3.35 1.64
CA GLY A 253 22.25 1.89 1.60
C GLY A 253 21.04 1.18 0.98
N CYS A 254 20.91 -0.10 1.32
CA CYS A 254 19.82 -0.97 0.87
C CYS A 254 19.24 -1.74 2.04
N GLN A 255 17.94 -1.60 2.30
CA GLN A 255 17.29 -2.34 3.39
C GLN A 255 15.80 -2.60 3.11
N ALA A 256 15.35 -3.79 3.53
CA ALA A 256 13.93 -4.10 3.63
C ALA A 256 13.45 -3.85 5.07
N PHE A 257 12.28 -3.26 5.23
CA PHE A 257 11.66 -2.97 6.53
C PHE A 257 10.25 -3.54 6.61
N ASN A 258 9.91 -4.10 7.76
CA ASN A 258 8.52 -4.28 8.13
C ASN A 258 7.93 -2.91 8.48
N ILE A 259 6.81 -2.53 7.87
CA ILE A 259 6.17 -1.26 8.23
C ILE A 259 5.44 -1.36 9.57
N LYS A 260 5.30 -0.22 10.25
CA LYS A 260 4.61 -0.16 11.55
C LYS A 260 3.16 -0.60 11.42
N GLY A 261 2.77 -1.58 12.23
CA GLY A 261 1.41 -2.12 12.26
C GLY A 261 0.98 -2.53 13.66
N LYS A 262 -0.23 -3.02 13.76
CA LYS A 262 -0.77 -3.58 15.00
C LYS A 262 -1.33 -4.97 14.75
N THR A 263 -0.76 -5.97 15.41
CA THR A 263 -1.29 -7.33 15.36
C THR A 263 -2.35 -7.53 16.43
N ILE A 264 -3.56 -7.83 16.00
CA ILE A 264 -4.71 -8.19 16.85
C ILE A 264 -5.49 -9.33 16.21
N ASP A 265 -6.38 -9.95 16.95
CA ASP A 265 -7.32 -10.94 16.40
C ASP A 265 -8.38 -10.25 15.51
N VAL A 266 -8.85 -10.97 14.50
CA VAL A 266 -9.93 -10.49 13.61
C VAL A 266 -11.20 -10.19 14.42
N ALA A 267 -11.50 -10.97 15.46
CA ALA A 267 -12.62 -10.73 16.33
C ALA A 267 -12.47 -9.39 17.09
N ASP A 268 -11.28 -9.10 17.64
CA ASP A 268 -11.00 -7.82 18.31
C ASP A 268 -11.12 -6.63 17.36
N PHE A 269 -10.74 -6.81 16.08
CA PHE A 269 -10.94 -5.77 15.05
C PHE A 269 -12.43 -5.49 14.84
N LEU A 270 -13.27 -6.55 14.72
CA LEU A 270 -14.70 -6.39 14.56
C LEU A 270 -15.37 -5.77 15.80
N ASP A 271 -14.90 -6.10 17.00
CA ASP A 271 -15.37 -5.46 18.23
C ASP A 271 -15.01 -3.97 18.26
N ALA A 272 -13.82 -3.59 17.76
CA ALA A 272 -13.45 -2.18 17.60
C ALA A 272 -14.36 -1.46 16.59
N VAL A 273 -14.72 -2.11 15.46
CA VAL A 273 -15.70 -1.57 14.51
C VAL A 273 -17.06 -1.35 15.18
N LYS A 274 -17.55 -2.34 15.94
CA LYS A 274 -18.81 -2.23 16.68
C LYS A 274 -18.80 -1.07 17.70
N GLN A 275 -17.70 -0.92 18.46
CA GLN A 275 -17.56 0.20 19.39
C GLN A 275 -17.61 1.56 18.69
N VAL A 276 -16.93 1.69 17.55
CA VAL A 276 -16.97 2.93 16.76
C VAL A 276 -18.36 3.16 16.16
N ALA A 277 -19.05 2.09 15.72
CA ALA A 277 -20.43 2.18 15.24
C ALA A 277 -21.38 2.75 16.32
N VAL A 278 -21.26 2.28 17.57
CA VAL A 278 -22.01 2.82 18.72
C VAL A 278 -21.68 4.30 18.95
N GLU A 279 -20.39 4.67 18.95
CA GLU A 279 -19.97 6.08 19.11
C GLU A 279 -20.52 7.00 18.02
N MET A 280 -20.77 6.45 16.83
CA MET A 280 -21.29 7.20 15.67
C MET A 280 -22.83 7.09 15.56
N GLY A 281 -23.50 6.30 16.39
CA GLY A 281 -24.94 6.11 16.38
C GLY A 281 -25.46 5.36 15.14
N VAL A 282 -24.67 4.42 14.61
CA VAL A 282 -24.99 3.64 13.40
C VAL A 282 -24.94 2.12 13.63
N GLU A 283 -24.86 1.69 14.89
CA GLU A 283 -24.72 0.27 15.27
C GLU A 283 -25.92 -0.59 14.84
N GLU A 284 -27.10 -0.01 14.72
CA GLU A 284 -28.31 -0.71 14.27
C GLU A 284 -28.20 -1.23 12.83
N TYR A 285 -27.35 -0.61 12.00
CA TYR A 285 -27.10 -1.00 10.63
C TYR A 285 -25.94 -1.99 10.48
N LEU A 286 -25.19 -2.27 11.56
CA LEU A 286 -24.08 -3.21 11.53
C LEU A 286 -24.57 -4.65 11.45
N GLU A 287 -24.16 -5.35 10.41
CA GLU A 287 -24.35 -6.79 10.27
C GLU A 287 -23.04 -7.42 9.78
N THR A 288 -22.21 -7.87 10.71
CA THR A 288 -20.90 -8.44 10.41
C THR A 288 -20.56 -9.60 11.35
N GLY A 289 -19.60 -10.39 10.94
CA GLY A 289 -19.06 -11.51 11.69
C GLY A 289 -17.89 -12.14 10.94
N ILE A 290 -17.45 -13.26 11.42
CA ILE A 290 -16.47 -14.12 10.72
C ILE A 290 -17.24 -15.23 10.03
N ASP A 291 -16.94 -15.48 8.76
CA ASP A 291 -17.52 -16.60 8.00
C ASP A 291 -17.28 -17.91 8.77
N PRO A 292 -18.30 -18.74 9.03
CA PRO A 292 -18.14 -20.03 9.68
C PRO A 292 -17.06 -20.92 9.04
N GLU A 293 -16.90 -20.85 7.72
CA GLU A 293 -15.91 -21.62 6.96
C GLU A 293 -14.56 -20.92 6.86
N ALA A 294 -14.39 -19.73 7.49
CA ALA A 294 -13.16 -18.98 7.45
C ALA A 294 -11.96 -19.77 7.97
N THR A 295 -10.84 -19.67 7.28
CA THR A 295 -9.54 -20.20 7.71
C THR A 295 -8.59 -19.05 8.10
N PRO A 296 -7.54 -19.32 8.88
CA PRO A 296 -6.53 -18.32 9.15
C PRO A 296 -5.87 -17.84 7.85
N ASN A 297 -5.53 -16.53 7.81
CA ASN A 297 -4.80 -15.99 6.68
C ASN A 297 -3.41 -16.67 6.54
N LEU A 298 -2.92 -16.76 5.30
CA LEU A 298 -1.62 -17.40 5.02
C LEU A 298 -0.44 -16.53 5.44
N PHE A 299 -0.64 -15.21 5.54
CA PHE A 299 0.45 -14.28 5.82
C PHE A 299 0.80 -14.26 7.30
N ILE A 300 2.09 -14.11 7.58
CA ILE A 300 2.58 -13.91 8.93
C ILE A 300 2.12 -12.55 9.47
N CYS A 301 1.82 -12.48 10.76
CA CYS A 301 1.25 -11.27 11.36
C CYS A 301 2.09 -10.65 12.48
N ASP A 302 2.91 -11.42 13.17
CA ASP A 302 3.68 -10.93 14.33
C ASP A 302 5.01 -10.30 13.86
N LEU A 303 4.94 -9.22 13.08
CA LEU A 303 6.13 -8.54 12.54
C LEU A 303 6.76 -7.60 13.57
N ASP A 304 8.09 -7.64 13.67
CA ASP A 304 8.88 -6.66 14.37
C ASP A 304 9.10 -5.44 13.45
N ASP A 305 8.75 -4.26 13.90
CA ASP A 305 8.90 -3.01 13.18
C ASP A 305 9.89 -2.04 13.85
N SER A 306 10.75 -2.55 14.75
CA SER A 306 11.72 -1.74 15.49
C SER A 306 12.80 -1.14 14.59
N ALA A 307 13.16 -1.81 13.50
CA ALA A 307 14.17 -1.33 12.57
C ALA A 307 13.70 -0.07 11.80
N ILE A 308 12.46 -0.04 11.32
CA ILE A 308 11.92 1.15 10.66
C ILE A 308 11.71 2.30 11.67
N GLU A 309 11.34 1.99 12.93
CA GLU A 309 11.24 3.00 13.99
C GLU A 309 12.60 3.64 14.28
N ALA A 310 13.65 2.84 14.36
CA ALA A 310 15.01 3.33 14.63
C ALA A 310 15.57 4.17 13.46
N GLN A 311 15.32 3.75 12.22
CA GLN A 311 15.85 4.42 11.03
C GLN A 311 15.06 5.66 10.62
N PHE A 312 13.73 5.60 10.72
CA PHE A 312 12.81 6.65 10.30
C PHE A 312 11.87 7.02 11.45
N SER A 313 12.47 7.58 12.51
CA SER A 313 11.71 7.98 13.71
C SER A 313 10.63 9.01 13.34
N GLY A 314 9.45 8.87 13.96
CA GLY A 314 8.33 9.79 13.73
C GLY A 314 7.37 9.37 12.61
N LEU A 315 7.64 8.29 11.85
CA LEU A 315 6.62 7.73 10.96
C LEU A 315 5.40 7.25 11.77
N PRO A 316 4.17 7.52 11.31
CA PRO A 316 2.98 7.31 12.13
C PRO A 316 2.62 5.83 12.32
N ARG A 317 1.96 5.56 13.45
CA ARG A 317 1.20 4.34 13.73
C ARG A 317 -0.13 4.74 14.36
N THR A 318 -1.17 4.80 13.57
CA THR A 318 -2.50 5.16 14.04
C THR A 318 -3.10 3.99 14.84
N GLU A 319 -3.64 4.28 16.03
CA GLU A 319 -4.39 3.30 16.80
C GLU A 319 -5.59 2.77 16.00
N ILE A 320 -5.83 1.45 16.07
CA ILE A 320 -6.83 0.74 15.24
C ILE A 320 -8.19 1.44 15.31
N LYS A 321 -8.68 1.74 16.51
CA LYS A 321 -9.98 2.40 16.70
C LYS A 321 -10.05 3.79 16.06
N ASN A 322 -8.94 4.52 16.06
CA ASN A 322 -8.87 5.83 15.40
C ASN A 322 -8.86 5.69 13.88
N GLY A 323 -8.14 4.71 13.33
CA GLY A 323 -8.15 4.38 11.90
C GLY A 323 -9.54 3.96 11.43
N ILE A 324 -10.23 3.12 12.19
CA ILE A 324 -11.63 2.72 11.95
C ILE A 324 -12.54 3.95 11.92
N ARG A 325 -12.47 4.82 12.95
CA ARG A 325 -13.29 6.04 13.03
C ARG A 325 -13.08 6.97 11.83
N LYS A 326 -11.82 7.21 11.44
CA LYS A 326 -11.48 8.02 10.26
C LYS A 326 -12.05 7.39 8.98
N THR A 327 -11.90 6.08 8.82
CA THR A 327 -12.42 5.33 7.67
C THR A 327 -13.94 5.43 7.57
N MET A 328 -14.65 5.19 8.67
CA MET A 328 -16.12 5.25 8.69
C MET A 328 -16.63 6.65 8.40
N LYS A 329 -16.02 7.70 8.97
CA LYS A 329 -16.39 9.10 8.65
C LYS A 329 -16.19 9.41 7.17
N CYS A 330 -15.08 8.96 6.57
CA CYS A 330 -14.84 9.13 5.15
C CYS A 330 -15.92 8.46 4.30
N PHE A 331 -16.26 7.21 4.61
CA PHE A 331 -17.29 6.48 3.88
C PHE A 331 -18.70 7.06 4.09
N GLN A 332 -19.05 7.59 5.26
CA GLN A 332 -20.30 8.30 5.45
C GLN A 332 -20.40 9.53 4.55
N GLN A 333 -19.37 10.37 4.52
CA GLN A 333 -19.31 11.54 3.64
C GLN A 333 -19.40 11.16 2.15
N MET A 334 -18.73 10.08 1.75
CA MET A 334 -18.80 9.55 0.38
C MET A 334 -20.20 9.01 0.06
N ALA A 335 -20.86 8.33 1.01
CA ALA A 335 -22.23 7.81 0.82
C ALA A 335 -23.26 8.95 0.71
N GLU A 336 -23.18 9.95 1.56
CA GLU A 336 -24.02 11.15 1.53
C GLU A 336 -23.87 11.93 0.20
N SER A 337 -22.67 11.94 -0.38
CA SER A 337 -22.38 12.57 -1.67
C SER A 337 -22.64 11.69 -2.89
N GLY A 338 -23.13 10.44 -2.68
CA GLY A 338 -23.37 9.49 -3.77
C GLY A 338 -22.10 8.94 -4.45
N LYS A 339 -20.93 9.13 -3.86
CA LYS A 339 -19.62 8.69 -4.40
C LYS A 339 -19.26 7.25 -4.04
N VAL A 340 -20.01 6.60 -3.15
CA VAL A 340 -19.80 5.20 -2.74
C VAL A 340 -21.05 4.39 -3.03
N VAL A 341 -20.86 3.29 -3.75
CA VAL A 341 -21.86 2.24 -4.01
C VAL A 341 -21.35 0.90 -3.49
N VAL A 342 -22.28 -0.03 -3.17
CA VAL A 342 -21.97 -1.39 -2.67
C VAL A 342 -21.14 -2.16 -3.69
#